data_83077a951aee40d63abb6ee9a8561d11
#
_entry.id   83077a951aee40d63abb6ee9a8561d11
#
_cell.length_a   1.000
_cell.length_b   1.000
_cell.length_c   1.000
_cell.angle_alpha   90.00
_cell.angle_beta   90.00
_cell.angle_gamma   90.00
#
_symmetry.space_group_name_H-M   'P 1'
#
loop_
_entity.id
_entity.type
_entity.pdbx_description
1 polymer ?
#
loop_
_entity_poly.entity_id
_entity_poly.type
_entity_poly.pdbx_seq_one_letter_code
_entity_poly.pdbx_strand_id
1 'polypeptide(L)'
;MYTKKKGLAALIAAVTGLSSLAVGTVSAAPAAAENEEAVKILSLGDSITDGYWTSGAYRKYMYHDLEQMGYNIDMVGPKGGNSNTFTYNGQSVSYDDNNAGYSGYAIQEMTTKEHRSGILETIQGTWYNGQNMIAAYQPDIVLLQIGTNDILSNYNDGITDRLENLVNVILQDLDADSTVFVSTIPDIDAYTRADWLGSYGINAWGSTQEEKDQLMETVTGCIDTYNTSIYNLVLKMQSEGKNVQFADINSVVDYQTDLHDGVHPNEAGYENMGNYWAELLNDFFQNHGTNPKPVTTTTTTQPAVTTTTTTTTTAKTTTTQPATTKPTTTTSTTKATTTTTAATVPAGATAIHLTDVKKGESYSLANYPNATAISFTLSGNLQYLGGAFVLGNWTKNQPYSASDLNGNTLTFPIDMTDIEQKTFTFFRWNDSNDVQLEDVTLYCGTAP
;
A
#
# COMPACT_ATOMS: atom_id res chain seq x y z
N MET A 1 3.04 -12.33 42.49
CA MET A 1 4.49 -12.35 42.66
C MET A 1 5.06 -13.24 41.57
N TYR A 2 5.17 -12.69 40.34
CA TYR A 2 5.71 -13.40 39.17
C TYR A 2 6.81 -12.53 38.55
N THR A 3 7.99 -13.09 38.47
CA THR A 3 9.24 -12.43 38.06
C THR A 3 9.34 -12.45 36.55
N LYS A 4 9.43 -11.27 35.94
CA LYS A 4 9.79 -11.06 34.53
C LYS A 4 11.25 -11.43 34.28
N LYS A 5 11.51 -12.22 33.24
CA LYS A 5 12.85 -12.46 32.69
C LYS A 5 13.25 -11.29 31.80
N LYS A 6 14.42 -10.76 32.08
CA LYS A 6 15.03 -9.64 31.33
C LYS A 6 15.81 -10.18 30.13
N GLY A 7 15.75 -9.43 29.02
CA GLY A 7 16.49 -9.67 27.80
C GLY A 7 18.01 -9.60 27.98
N LEU A 8 18.71 -10.34 27.15
CA LEU A 8 20.16 -10.53 27.17
C LEU A 8 20.81 -9.59 26.14
N ALA A 9 21.60 -8.65 26.64
CA ALA A 9 22.47 -7.81 25.81
C ALA A 9 23.74 -8.56 25.42
N ALA A 10 24.11 -8.54 24.15
CA ALA A 10 25.33 -9.15 23.64
C ALA A 10 26.58 -8.34 24.02
N LEU A 11 27.54 -8.99 24.61
CA LEU A 11 28.87 -8.41 24.91
C LEU A 11 29.89 -9.10 23.99
N ILE A 12 30.53 -8.31 23.12
CA ILE A 12 31.66 -8.77 22.27
C ILE A 12 32.94 -8.71 23.09
N ALA A 13 33.65 -9.83 23.24
CA ALA A 13 35.03 -9.86 23.69
C ALA A 13 35.86 -10.73 22.72
N ALA A 14 36.83 -10.11 22.06
CA ALA A 14 37.84 -10.76 21.27
C ALA A 14 38.96 -11.34 22.16
N VAL A 15 39.27 -12.62 21.97
CA VAL A 15 40.53 -13.19 22.45
C VAL A 15 41.14 -14.04 21.37
N THR A 16 42.32 -13.62 20.90
CA THR A 16 43.21 -14.38 20.03
C THR A 16 43.99 -15.41 20.84
N GLY A 17 43.99 -16.67 20.40
CA GLY A 17 44.86 -17.70 20.97
C GLY A 17 44.97 -18.91 20.04
N LEU A 18 46.09 -19.04 19.34
CA LEU A 18 46.45 -20.26 18.56
C LEU A 18 46.76 -21.41 19.54
N SER A 19 46.18 -22.59 19.27
CA SER A 19 46.77 -23.86 19.58
C SER A 19 46.14 -24.96 18.71
N SER A 20 46.98 -25.65 17.97
CA SER A 20 46.71 -26.84 17.19
C SER A 20 46.41 -28.05 18.06
N LEU A 21 45.42 -28.90 17.71
CA LEU A 21 45.52 -30.35 17.55
C LEU A 21 44.15 -31.08 17.60
N ALA A 22 44.10 -32.13 16.78
CA ALA A 22 43.17 -33.26 16.82
C ALA A 22 41.83 -33.10 16.07
N VAL A 23 41.80 -33.66 14.89
CA VAL A 23 40.61 -34.02 14.11
C VAL A 23 39.86 -35.14 14.84
N GLY A 24 38.77 -34.77 15.47
CA GLY A 24 37.70 -35.66 15.88
C GLY A 24 36.46 -35.20 15.16
N THR A 25 35.95 -35.99 14.21
CA THR A 25 34.64 -35.77 13.60
C THR A 25 33.55 -36.01 14.65
N VAL A 26 33.20 -34.99 15.43
CA VAL A 26 31.96 -34.98 16.17
C VAL A 26 30.91 -34.58 15.16
N SER A 27 30.08 -35.56 14.74
CA SER A 27 28.81 -35.25 14.08
C SER A 27 27.99 -34.45 15.05
N ALA A 28 27.95 -33.12 14.85
CA ALA A 28 26.98 -32.30 15.54
C ALA A 28 25.59 -32.77 15.08
N ALA A 29 24.78 -33.24 16.02
CA ALA A 29 23.35 -33.38 15.77
C ALA A 29 22.85 -32.02 15.25
N PRO A 30 21.96 -32.00 14.23
CA PRO A 30 21.37 -30.73 13.80
C PRO A 30 20.76 -30.09 15.04
N ALA A 31 21.13 -28.83 15.31
CA ALA A 31 20.42 -28.03 16.31
C ALA A 31 18.93 -28.16 15.97
N ALA A 32 18.11 -28.52 16.93
CA ALA A 32 16.68 -28.48 16.79
C ALA A 32 16.36 -27.07 16.30
N ALA A 33 15.72 -26.95 15.14
CA ALA A 33 15.24 -25.68 14.64
C ALA A 33 14.37 -25.10 15.77
N GLU A 34 14.77 -23.95 16.30
CA GLU A 34 13.90 -23.20 17.20
C GLU A 34 12.61 -23.00 16.40
N ASN A 35 11.49 -23.41 16.95
CA ASN A 35 10.18 -23.18 16.36
C ASN A 35 9.98 -21.66 16.44
N GLU A 36 10.30 -20.93 15.39
CA GLU A 36 9.99 -19.51 15.31
C GLU A 36 8.46 -19.39 15.43
N GLU A 37 8.01 -18.57 16.35
CA GLU A 37 6.58 -18.29 16.57
C GLU A 37 6.03 -17.68 15.27
N ALA A 38 4.83 -18.10 14.86
CA ALA A 38 4.23 -17.58 13.66
C ALA A 38 3.88 -16.08 13.82
N VAL A 39 4.08 -15.30 12.77
CA VAL A 39 3.66 -13.90 12.75
C VAL A 39 2.14 -13.83 12.59
N LYS A 40 1.46 -13.26 13.57
CA LYS A 40 0.00 -13.11 13.57
C LYS A 40 -0.42 -11.87 12.79
N ILE A 41 -1.18 -12.08 11.73
CA ILE A 41 -1.67 -11.00 10.87
C ILE A 41 -3.20 -10.92 10.95
N LEU A 42 -3.73 -9.76 11.37
CA LEU A 42 -5.15 -9.44 11.34
C LEU A 42 -5.47 -8.57 10.13
N SER A 43 -6.19 -9.10 9.15
CA SER A 43 -6.80 -8.31 8.08
C SER A 43 -8.12 -7.72 8.58
N LEU A 44 -8.19 -6.41 8.75
CA LEU A 44 -9.32 -5.67 9.31
C LEU A 44 -9.88 -4.68 8.28
N GLY A 45 -11.18 -4.71 8.03
CA GLY A 45 -11.80 -3.78 7.07
C GLY A 45 -13.25 -4.10 6.74
N ASP A 46 -13.66 -3.63 5.56
CA ASP A 46 -15.03 -3.77 5.06
C ASP A 46 -15.22 -4.99 4.13
N SER A 47 -16.12 -4.87 3.14
CA SER A 47 -16.43 -5.93 2.17
C SER A 47 -15.26 -6.30 1.27
N ILE A 48 -14.33 -5.39 1.02
CA ILE A 48 -13.13 -5.67 0.23
C ILE A 48 -12.21 -6.62 1.02
N THR A 49 -12.06 -6.39 2.32
CA THR A 49 -11.35 -7.31 3.21
C THR A 49 -12.13 -8.60 3.46
N ASP A 50 -13.46 -8.56 3.59
CA ASP A 50 -14.32 -9.76 3.74
C ASP A 50 -14.22 -10.71 2.54
N GLY A 51 -14.03 -10.17 1.34
CA GLY A 51 -14.00 -10.92 0.09
C GLY A 51 -15.36 -11.06 -0.55
N TYR A 52 -16.13 -9.98 -0.58
CA TYR A 52 -17.42 -9.96 -1.27
C TYR A 52 -17.20 -10.33 -2.75
N TRP A 53 -17.98 -11.26 -3.27
CA TRP A 53 -17.84 -11.94 -4.57
C TRP A 53 -16.64 -12.90 -4.71
N THR A 54 -15.58 -12.78 -3.92
CA THR A 54 -14.33 -13.54 -4.09
C THR A 54 -13.84 -14.09 -2.76
N SER A 55 -14.11 -15.36 -2.48
CA SER A 55 -13.67 -16.03 -1.25
C SER A 55 -12.16 -15.89 -1.04
N GLY A 56 -11.77 -15.54 0.19
CA GLY A 56 -10.38 -15.31 0.56
C GLY A 56 -9.83 -13.95 0.18
N ALA A 57 -10.50 -13.18 -0.71
CA ALA A 57 -10.06 -11.85 -1.12
C ALA A 57 -8.57 -11.80 -1.53
N TYR A 58 -7.88 -10.71 -1.18
CA TYR A 58 -6.43 -10.57 -1.34
C TYR A 58 -5.62 -11.47 -0.40
N ARG A 59 -6.22 -11.90 0.74
CA ARG A 59 -5.53 -12.68 1.79
C ARG A 59 -5.01 -14.01 1.29
N LYS A 60 -5.73 -14.71 0.39
CA LYS A 60 -5.31 -16.01 -0.17
C LYS A 60 -4.01 -15.88 -0.99
N TYR A 61 -3.86 -14.81 -1.76
CA TYR A 61 -2.65 -14.52 -2.55
C TYR A 61 -1.52 -14.08 -1.64
N MET A 62 -1.75 -13.09 -0.77
CA MET A 62 -0.77 -12.62 0.20
C MET A 62 -0.21 -13.75 1.07
N TYR A 63 -1.09 -14.59 1.63
CA TYR A 63 -0.69 -15.73 2.46
C TYR A 63 0.20 -16.70 1.68
N HIS A 64 -0.25 -17.08 0.47
CA HIS A 64 0.51 -17.98 -0.41
C HIS A 64 1.90 -17.43 -0.71
N ASP A 65 2.01 -16.17 -1.09
CA ASP A 65 3.29 -15.58 -1.49
C ASP A 65 4.23 -15.45 -0.29
N LEU A 66 3.74 -15.06 0.88
CA LEU A 66 4.54 -15.02 2.11
C LEU A 66 5.05 -16.42 2.51
N GLU A 67 4.22 -17.47 2.39
CA GLU A 67 4.67 -18.84 2.59
C GLU A 67 5.73 -19.28 1.56
N GLN A 68 5.58 -18.88 0.29
CA GLN A 68 6.59 -19.16 -0.74
C GLN A 68 7.91 -18.43 -0.46
N MET A 69 7.86 -17.22 0.13
CA MET A 69 9.04 -16.49 0.60
C MET A 69 9.64 -17.11 1.88
N GLY A 70 8.93 -18.07 2.50
CA GLY A 70 9.42 -18.83 3.65
C GLY A 70 9.03 -18.28 5.01
N TYR A 71 8.07 -17.35 5.08
CA TYR A 71 7.55 -16.85 6.34
C TYR A 71 6.57 -17.83 6.99
N ASN A 72 6.58 -17.89 8.33
CA ASN A 72 5.61 -18.63 9.12
C ASN A 72 4.51 -17.66 9.56
N ILE A 73 3.35 -17.71 8.89
CA ILE A 73 2.25 -16.75 9.07
C ILE A 73 1.05 -17.46 9.71
N ASP A 74 0.42 -16.79 10.68
CA ASP A 74 -0.84 -17.16 11.31
C ASP A 74 -1.86 -16.02 11.07
N MET A 75 -2.81 -16.22 10.17
CA MET A 75 -3.89 -15.26 10.01
C MET A 75 -4.83 -15.35 11.19
N VAL A 76 -5.15 -14.22 11.83
CA VAL A 76 -6.01 -14.18 13.00
C VAL A 76 -7.26 -13.35 12.76
N GLY A 77 -8.33 -13.65 13.51
CA GLY A 77 -9.59 -12.92 13.43
C GLY A 77 -10.81 -13.78 13.68
N PRO A 78 -11.98 -13.14 13.86
CA PRO A 78 -13.23 -13.83 14.25
C PRO A 78 -13.96 -14.51 13.08
N LYS A 79 -13.53 -14.30 11.85
CA LYS A 79 -14.15 -14.83 10.63
C LYS A 79 -13.17 -15.72 9.88
N GLY A 80 -13.69 -16.50 8.94
CA GLY A 80 -12.89 -17.44 8.15
C GLY A 80 -12.62 -18.75 8.88
N GLY A 81 -11.43 -19.29 8.75
CA GLY A 81 -10.97 -20.52 9.38
C GLY A 81 -9.55 -20.84 8.98
N ASN A 82 -8.85 -21.60 9.83
CA ASN A 82 -7.42 -21.90 9.73
C ASN A 82 -7.00 -22.68 8.47
N SER A 83 -7.95 -23.12 7.65
CA SER A 83 -7.64 -23.82 6.40
C SER A 83 -8.76 -23.67 5.39
N ASN A 84 -8.43 -23.08 4.26
CA ASN A 84 -9.28 -23.01 3.07
C ASN A 84 -8.42 -23.31 1.84
N THR A 85 -9.02 -23.44 0.68
CA THR A 85 -8.28 -23.72 -0.58
C THR A 85 -8.79 -22.86 -1.72
N PHE A 86 -7.88 -22.50 -2.63
CA PHE A 86 -8.23 -21.86 -3.89
C PHE A 86 -7.40 -22.48 -5.03
N THR A 87 -7.84 -22.26 -6.27
CA THR A 87 -7.09 -22.72 -7.43
C THR A 87 -6.17 -21.61 -7.91
N TYR A 88 -4.86 -21.86 -7.85
CA TYR A 88 -3.84 -20.93 -8.32
C TYR A 88 -2.92 -21.61 -9.33
N ASN A 89 -2.77 -21.04 -10.52
CA ASN A 89 -2.00 -21.65 -11.62
C ASN A 89 -2.38 -23.12 -11.93
N GLY A 90 -3.67 -23.44 -11.80
CA GLY A 90 -4.20 -24.78 -12.07
C GLY A 90 -3.95 -25.80 -10.94
N GLN A 91 -3.42 -25.38 -9.80
CA GLN A 91 -3.19 -26.22 -8.63
C GLN A 91 -4.11 -25.79 -7.47
N SER A 92 -4.49 -26.73 -6.61
CA SER A 92 -5.19 -26.41 -5.38
C SER A 92 -4.17 -26.01 -4.32
N VAL A 93 -4.26 -24.79 -3.84
CA VAL A 93 -3.39 -24.19 -2.83
C VAL A 93 -4.19 -23.96 -1.56
N SER A 94 -3.65 -24.32 -0.40
CA SER A 94 -4.25 -24.01 0.89
C SER A 94 -3.80 -22.66 1.42
N TYR A 95 -4.65 -22.01 2.20
CA TYR A 95 -4.33 -20.77 2.90
C TYR A 95 -5.11 -20.70 4.22
N ASP A 96 -4.64 -19.89 5.16
CA ASP A 96 -5.38 -19.51 6.35
C ASP A 96 -6.31 -18.34 6.01
N ASP A 97 -7.62 -18.50 6.24
CA ASP A 97 -8.66 -17.54 5.85
C ASP A 97 -9.15 -16.68 7.03
N ASN A 98 -8.53 -16.79 8.21
CA ASN A 98 -8.93 -15.99 9.36
C ASN A 98 -8.81 -14.49 9.08
N ASN A 99 -9.83 -13.71 9.47
CA ASN A 99 -9.91 -12.29 9.17
C ASN A 99 -10.94 -11.54 10.04
N ALA A 100 -10.99 -10.22 9.89
CA ALA A 100 -11.99 -9.33 10.47
C ALA A 100 -12.56 -8.38 9.40
N GLY A 101 -12.96 -8.91 8.23
CA GLY A 101 -13.66 -8.17 7.18
C GLY A 101 -15.16 -8.10 7.45
N TYR A 102 -15.76 -6.92 7.39
CA TYR A 102 -17.19 -6.70 7.67
C TYR A 102 -17.86 -5.96 6.53
N SER A 103 -18.54 -6.70 5.66
CA SER A 103 -19.23 -6.13 4.49
C SER A 103 -20.21 -5.03 4.87
N GLY A 104 -20.11 -3.87 4.22
CA GLY A 104 -20.99 -2.72 4.41
C GLY A 104 -20.64 -1.81 5.60
N TYR A 105 -19.58 -2.12 6.35
CA TYR A 105 -19.18 -1.32 7.52
C TYR A 105 -18.43 -0.06 7.12
N ALA A 106 -18.68 1.01 7.87
CA ALA A 106 -17.94 2.26 7.83
C ALA A 106 -16.80 2.26 8.87
N ILE A 107 -15.99 3.30 8.89
CA ILE A 107 -14.94 3.49 9.90
C ILE A 107 -15.55 3.52 11.31
N GLN A 108 -16.63 4.26 11.48
CA GLN A 108 -17.43 4.40 12.71
C GLN A 108 -18.90 4.27 12.37
N GLU A 109 -19.73 3.84 13.33
CA GLU A 109 -21.17 3.71 13.14
C GLU A 109 -21.80 5.01 12.64
N MET A 110 -22.56 4.91 11.55
CA MET A 110 -23.35 6.00 11.02
C MET A 110 -24.76 5.96 11.60
N THR A 111 -25.05 6.81 12.55
CA THR A 111 -26.39 6.94 13.13
C THR A 111 -27.35 7.79 12.28
N THR A 112 -26.81 8.47 11.29
CA THR A 112 -27.54 9.31 10.32
C THR A 112 -27.32 8.79 8.92
N LYS A 113 -28.11 9.22 7.94
CA LYS A 113 -28.06 8.78 6.53
C LYS A 113 -28.37 7.28 6.41
N GLU A 114 -27.41 6.44 6.02
CA GLU A 114 -27.61 5.04 5.65
C GLU A 114 -27.55 4.03 6.81
N HIS A 115 -27.33 4.48 8.05
CA HIS A 115 -27.25 3.62 9.24
C HIS A 115 -26.30 2.42 9.07
N ARG A 116 -25.03 2.69 8.72
CA ARG A 116 -24.02 1.66 8.61
C ARG A 116 -23.40 1.35 9.97
N SER A 117 -23.14 0.09 10.23
CA SER A 117 -22.32 -0.33 11.38
C SER A 117 -20.87 0.15 11.21
N GLY A 118 -20.15 0.29 12.33
CA GLY A 118 -18.77 0.78 12.36
C GLY A 118 -17.76 -0.28 12.76
N ILE A 119 -16.58 -0.23 12.18
CA ILE A 119 -15.44 -1.05 12.62
C ILE A 119 -15.02 -0.65 14.04
N LEU A 120 -15.03 0.64 14.36
CA LEU A 120 -14.65 1.15 15.68
C LEU A 120 -15.47 0.48 16.80
N GLU A 121 -16.79 0.50 16.70
CA GLU A 121 -17.68 -0.11 17.69
C GLU A 121 -17.53 -1.63 17.72
N THR A 122 -17.25 -2.23 16.57
CA THR A 122 -17.07 -3.68 16.45
C THR A 122 -15.82 -4.14 17.17
N ILE A 123 -14.68 -3.48 17.00
CA ILE A 123 -13.43 -3.88 17.67
C ILE A 123 -13.48 -3.61 19.17
N GLN A 124 -14.23 -2.59 19.62
CA GLN A 124 -14.43 -2.25 21.04
C GLN A 124 -15.45 -3.18 21.72
N GLY A 125 -16.22 -3.94 20.95
CA GLY A 125 -17.18 -4.89 21.49
C GLY A 125 -16.52 -5.96 22.35
N THR A 126 -17.33 -6.60 23.21
CA THR A 126 -16.83 -7.71 24.06
C THR A 126 -16.74 -8.99 23.25
N TRP A 127 -15.55 -9.49 23.08
CA TRP A 127 -15.22 -10.74 22.41
C TRP A 127 -14.86 -11.83 23.44
N TYR A 128 -13.87 -12.63 23.19
CA TYR A 128 -13.45 -13.72 24.05
C TYR A 128 -13.07 -13.26 25.47
N ASN A 129 -13.56 -13.93 26.49
CA ASN A 129 -13.22 -13.73 27.91
C ASN A 129 -13.39 -12.29 28.43
N GLY A 130 -14.29 -11.51 27.82
CA GLY A 130 -14.50 -10.11 28.21
C GLY A 130 -13.47 -9.13 27.66
N GLN A 131 -12.62 -9.57 26.76
CA GLN A 131 -11.68 -8.72 26.01
C GLN A 131 -12.31 -8.16 24.74
N ASN A 132 -11.82 -7.04 24.24
CA ASN A 132 -12.15 -6.57 22.89
C ASN A 132 -11.41 -7.39 21.81
N MET A 133 -11.70 -7.13 20.53
CA MET A 133 -11.17 -7.93 19.43
C MET A 133 -9.65 -7.92 19.38
N ILE A 134 -9.03 -6.75 19.43
CA ILE A 134 -7.57 -6.61 19.30
C ILE A 134 -6.86 -7.35 20.45
N ALA A 135 -7.30 -7.11 21.68
CA ALA A 135 -6.75 -7.77 22.85
C ALA A 135 -7.01 -9.29 22.87
N ALA A 136 -8.08 -9.78 22.23
CA ALA A 136 -8.41 -11.20 22.16
C ALA A 136 -7.53 -11.97 21.17
N TYR A 137 -7.17 -11.37 20.02
CA TYR A 137 -6.38 -12.01 18.96
C TYR A 137 -4.89 -11.68 19.04
N GLN A 138 -4.50 -10.58 19.69
CA GLN A 138 -3.11 -10.14 19.86
C GLN A 138 -2.29 -10.28 18.56
N PRO A 139 -2.67 -9.57 17.47
CA PRO A 139 -1.93 -9.61 16.23
C PRO A 139 -0.59 -8.88 16.36
N ASP A 140 0.44 -9.39 15.70
CA ASP A 140 1.72 -8.67 15.52
C ASP A 140 1.57 -7.58 14.43
N ILE A 141 0.69 -7.84 13.46
CA ILE A 141 0.40 -6.93 12.36
C ILE A 141 -1.10 -6.80 12.14
N VAL A 142 -1.57 -5.56 12.00
CA VAL A 142 -2.93 -5.24 11.55
C VAL A 142 -2.85 -4.60 10.17
N LEU A 143 -3.55 -5.19 9.17
CA LEU A 143 -3.74 -4.62 7.85
C LEU A 143 -5.12 -3.95 7.83
N LEU A 144 -5.16 -2.63 8.00
CA LEU A 144 -6.41 -1.86 8.06
C LEU A 144 -6.73 -1.24 6.71
N GLN A 145 -7.83 -1.69 6.08
CA GLN A 145 -8.39 -1.10 4.87
C GLN A 145 -9.87 -0.79 5.09
N ILE A 146 -10.22 0.49 5.18
CA ILE A 146 -11.58 0.95 5.51
C ILE A 146 -11.82 2.35 4.94
N GLY A 147 -13.10 2.70 4.71
CA GLY A 147 -13.52 4.03 4.25
C GLY A 147 -14.35 4.00 2.97
N THR A 148 -14.33 2.89 2.23
CA THR A 148 -15.13 2.74 0.99
C THR A 148 -16.60 3.04 1.24
N ASN A 149 -17.16 2.54 2.35
CA ASN A 149 -18.56 2.76 2.69
C ASN A 149 -18.85 4.19 3.19
N ASP A 150 -17.87 4.86 3.79
CA ASP A 150 -17.96 6.30 4.12
C ASP A 150 -18.08 7.11 2.82
N ILE A 151 -17.23 6.81 1.82
CA ILE A 151 -17.30 7.46 0.51
C ILE A 151 -18.63 7.15 -0.18
N LEU A 152 -19.07 5.89 -0.29
CA LEU A 152 -20.34 5.49 -0.90
C LEU A 152 -21.54 6.24 -0.28
N SER A 153 -21.51 6.48 1.00
CA SER A 153 -22.57 7.19 1.74
C SER A 153 -22.42 8.72 1.72
N ASN A 154 -21.43 9.27 1.01
CA ASN A 154 -21.08 10.69 1.05
C ASN A 154 -20.91 11.20 2.50
N TYR A 155 -20.26 10.40 3.33
CA TYR A 155 -19.95 10.72 4.73
C TYR A 155 -18.49 11.14 4.88
N ASN A 156 -18.07 12.11 4.06
CA ASN A 156 -16.69 12.52 3.91
C ASN A 156 -16.23 13.49 5.02
N ASP A 157 -17.15 14.30 5.56
CA ASP A 157 -16.81 15.25 6.62
C ASP A 157 -16.26 14.53 7.85
N GLY A 158 -15.04 14.89 8.28
CA GLY A 158 -14.38 14.30 9.44
C GLY A 158 -13.95 12.84 9.26
N ILE A 159 -13.88 12.32 8.02
CA ILE A 159 -13.48 10.93 7.74
C ILE A 159 -12.09 10.63 8.28
N THR A 160 -11.14 11.57 8.15
CA THR A 160 -9.77 11.43 8.66
C THR A 160 -9.73 11.38 10.17
N ASP A 161 -10.54 12.19 10.86
CA ASP A 161 -10.61 12.19 12.33
C ASP A 161 -11.17 10.86 12.85
N ARG A 162 -12.18 10.30 12.15
CA ARG A 162 -12.73 8.98 12.48
C ARG A 162 -11.68 7.90 12.30
N LEU A 163 -10.91 7.95 11.21
CA LEU A 163 -9.82 7.00 10.96
C LEU A 163 -8.72 7.13 12.01
N GLU A 164 -8.31 8.36 12.35
CA GLU A 164 -7.31 8.60 13.40
C GLU A 164 -7.76 8.01 14.74
N ASN A 165 -9.02 8.20 15.10
CA ASN A 165 -9.60 7.62 16.31
C ASN A 165 -9.57 6.08 16.27
N LEU A 166 -9.97 5.48 15.16
CA LEU A 166 -9.93 4.02 14.98
C LEU A 166 -8.51 3.46 15.13
N VAL A 167 -7.53 4.06 14.46
CA VAL A 167 -6.12 3.63 14.55
C VAL A 167 -5.59 3.78 15.98
N ASN A 168 -5.94 4.86 16.68
CA ASN A 168 -5.55 5.05 18.08
C ASN A 168 -6.14 3.97 19.00
N VAL A 169 -7.39 3.59 18.79
CA VAL A 169 -8.04 2.51 19.56
C VAL A 169 -7.37 1.15 19.28
N ILE A 170 -7.02 0.86 18.03
CA ILE A 170 -6.29 -0.36 17.68
C ILE A 170 -4.94 -0.38 18.41
N LEU A 171 -4.14 0.70 18.31
CA LEU A 171 -2.83 0.81 18.92
C LEU A 171 -2.85 0.71 20.44
N GLN A 172 -3.95 1.13 21.09
CA GLN A 172 -4.09 1.06 22.54
C GLN A 172 -4.10 -0.37 23.07
N ASP A 173 -4.64 -1.30 22.28
CA ASP A 173 -4.87 -2.69 22.68
C ASP A 173 -3.85 -3.67 22.06
N LEU A 174 -2.94 -3.16 21.23
CA LEU A 174 -1.81 -3.91 20.65
C LEU A 174 -0.62 -3.98 21.61
N ASP A 175 0.19 -5.01 21.46
CA ASP A 175 1.51 -5.05 22.05
C ASP A 175 2.43 -3.95 21.47
N ALA A 176 3.39 -3.50 22.25
CA ALA A 176 4.25 -2.35 21.90
C ALA A 176 5.06 -2.55 20.61
N ASP A 177 5.37 -3.79 20.26
CA ASP A 177 6.16 -4.16 19.07
C ASP A 177 5.28 -4.43 17.85
N SER A 178 3.94 -4.44 18.00
CA SER A 178 3.00 -4.67 16.91
C SER A 178 2.87 -3.43 16.02
N THR A 179 2.50 -3.63 14.75
CA THR A 179 2.43 -2.56 13.74
C THR A 179 1.07 -2.54 13.05
N VAL A 180 0.52 -1.34 12.83
CA VAL A 180 -0.69 -1.14 12.03
C VAL A 180 -0.33 -0.57 10.66
N PHE A 181 -0.65 -1.31 9.59
CA PHE A 181 -0.60 -0.80 8.23
C PHE A 181 -1.95 -0.16 7.91
N VAL A 182 -1.96 1.12 7.59
CA VAL A 182 -3.15 1.87 7.20
C VAL A 182 -3.13 2.06 5.70
N SER A 183 -4.12 1.49 5.03
CA SER A 183 -4.14 1.41 3.57
C SER A 183 -5.09 2.43 2.94
N THR A 184 -4.73 2.90 1.75
CA THR A 184 -5.64 3.58 0.83
C THR A 184 -6.77 2.65 0.40
N ILE A 185 -7.86 3.22 -0.12
CA ILE A 185 -8.97 2.46 -0.72
C ILE A 185 -8.90 2.53 -2.24
N PRO A 186 -9.30 1.48 -2.96
CA PRO A 186 -9.44 1.52 -4.42
C PRO A 186 -10.43 2.58 -4.89
N ASP A 187 -10.29 2.98 -6.15
CA ASP A 187 -11.29 3.80 -6.82
C ASP A 187 -12.63 3.08 -6.97
N ILE A 188 -13.69 3.86 -7.12
CA ILE A 188 -15.05 3.38 -7.38
C ILE A 188 -15.41 3.75 -8.83
N ASP A 189 -15.82 2.77 -9.62
CA ASP A 189 -16.43 3.03 -10.94
C ASP A 189 -17.85 3.57 -10.77
N ALA A 190 -17.98 4.87 -10.67
CA ALA A 190 -19.25 5.54 -10.53
C ALA A 190 -20.16 5.40 -11.77
N TYR A 191 -19.63 5.05 -12.93
CA TYR A 191 -20.46 4.74 -14.10
C TYR A 191 -21.24 3.44 -13.93
N THR A 192 -20.59 2.43 -13.35
CA THR A 192 -21.20 1.12 -13.08
C THR A 192 -22.03 1.16 -11.80
N ARG A 193 -21.56 1.86 -10.75
CA ARG A 193 -22.16 1.81 -9.40
C ARG A 193 -22.91 3.09 -8.99
N ALA A 194 -23.37 3.87 -9.94
CA ALA A 194 -24.15 5.07 -9.72
C ALA A 194 -25.38 4.87 -8.80
N ASP A 195 -25.96 3.68 -8.81
CA ASP A 195 -27.08 3.28 -7.95
C ASP A 195 -26.77 3.35 -6.45
N TRP A 196 -25.52 3.17 -6.03
CA TRP A 196 -25.09 3.27 -4.63
C TRP A 196 -24.62 4.68 -4.25
N LEU A 197 -24.52 5.58 -5.20
CA LEU A 197 -23.99 6.95 -5.02
C LEU A 197 -25.09 8.02 -4.97
N GLY A 198 -26.34 7.62 -4.71
CA GLY A 198 -27.49 8.52 -4.64
C GLY A 198 -27.37 9.63 -3.58
N SER A 199 -26.56 9.43 -2.55
CA SER A 199 -26.26 10.42 -1.51
C SER A 199 -25.50 11.65 -2.02
N TYR A 200 -24.90 11.59 -3.19
CA TYR A 200 -24.26 12.73 -3.86
C TYR A 200 -25.25 13.65 -4.56
N GLY A 201 -26.53 13.28 -4.59
CA GLY A 201 -27.60 14.12 -5.17
C GLY A 201 -27.59 14.19 -6.71
N ILE A 202 -26.70 13.48 -7.37
CA ILE A 202 -26.63 13.38 -8.82
C ILE A 202 -27.47 12.17 -9.23
N ASN A 203 -28.54 12.41 -10.00
CA ASN A 203 -29.42 11.34 -10.42
C ASN A 203 -28.76 10.53 -11.56
N ALA A 204 -28.07 9.47 -11.23
CA ALA A 204 -27.37 8.62 -12.17
C ALA A 204 -28.30 7.70 -13.00
N TRP A 205 -29.55 7.48 -12.57
CA TRP A 205 -30.54 6.71 -13.31
C TRP A 205 -31.24 7.59 -14.34
N GLY A 206 -30.94 7.35 -15.62
CA GLY A 206 -31.44 8.16 -16.73
C GLY A 206 -30.73 9.49 -16.94
N SER A 207 -29.60 9.68 -16.29
CA SER A 207 -28.74 10.85 -16.35
C SER A 207 -28.09 11.05 -17.71
N THR A 208 -27.80 12.28 -18.06
CA THR A 208 -26.96 12.62 -19.20
C THR A 208 -25.52 12.12 -18.99
N GLN A 209 -24.74 12.04 -20.03
CA GLN A 209 -23.32 11.66 -19.90
C GLN A 209 -22.57 12.66 -19.02
N GLU A 210 -22.91 13.96 -19.13
CA GLU A 210 -22.31 15.01 -18.29
C GLU A 210 -22.56 14.80 -16.79
N GLU A 211 -23.76 14.38 -16.39
CA GLU A 211 -24.07 14.08 -14.99
C GLU A 211 -23.28 12.87 -14.47
N LYS A 212 -23.10 11.83 -15.31
CA LYS A 212 -22.27 10.68 -14.97
C LYS A 212 -20.80 11.04 -14.85
N ASP A 213 -20.29 11.85 -15.77
CA ASP A 213 -18.91 12.33 -15.74
C ASP A 213 -18.67 13.19 -14.49
N GLN A 214 -19.62 14.04 -14.13
CA GLN A 214 -19.57 14.84 -12.90
C GLN A 214 -19.61 13.98 -11.64
N LEU A 215 -20.42 12.91 -11.60
CA LEU A 215 -20.44 11.97 -10.49
C LEU A 215 -19.11 11.26 -10.33
N MET A 216 -18.55 10.76 -11.43
CA MET A 216 -17.23 10.10 -11.44
C MET A 216 -16.14 11.05 -10.93
N GLU A 217 -16.07 12.28 -11.47
CA GLU A 217 -15.11 13.30 -11.02
C GLU A 217 -15.27 13.61 -9.52
N THR A 218 -16.51 13.73 -9.06
CA THR A 218 -16.78 14.02 -7.64
C THR A 218 -16.33 12.89 -6.72
N VAL A 219 -16.67 11.65 -7.05
CA VAL A 219 -16.36 10.48 -6.22
C VAL A 219 -14.86 10.21 -6.22
N THR A 220 -14.21 10.26 -7.38
CA THR A 220 -12.74 10.15 -7.50
C THR A 220 -12.05 11.23 -6.68
N GLY A 221 -12.51 12.49 -6.75
CA GLY A 221 -11.96 13.58 -5.94
C GLY A 221 -12.11 13.37 -4.42
N CYS A 222 -13.20 12.71 -3.98
CA CYS A 222 -13.37 12.34 -2.57
C CYS A 222 -12.39 11.23 -2.17
N ILE A 223 -12.19 10.23 -3.02
CA ILE A 223 -11.24 9.12 -2.79
C ILE A 223 -9.81 9.66 -2.75
N ASP A 224 -9.41 10.47 -3.72
CA ASP A 224 -8.07 11.09 -3.76
C ASP A 224 -7.79 11.91 -2.49
N THR A 225 -8.78 12.70 -2.06
CA THR A 225 -8.69 13.50 -0.83
C THR A 225 -8.51 12.59 0.39
N TYR A 226 -9.30 11.52 0.49
CA TYR A 226 -9.22 10.58 1.59
C TYR A 226 -7.89 9.81 1.57
N ASN A 227 -7.48 9.25 0.45
CA ASN A 227 -6.23 8.52 0.31
C ASN A 227 -5.00 9.40 0.64
N THR A 228 -5.01 10.66 0.20
CA THR A 228 -4.01 11.66 0.60
C THR A 228 -4.03 11.90 2.12
N SER A 229 -5.22 11.96 2.72
CA SER A 229 -5.34 12.19 4.16
C SER A 229 -4.85 11.00 4.99
N ILE A 230 -5.03 9.76 4.51
CA ILE A 230 -4.47 8.54 5.12
C ILE A 230 -2.95 8.64 5.21
N TYR A 231 -2.31 9.00 4.11
CA TYR A 231 -0.86 9.16 4.09
C TYR A 231 -0.38 10.21 5.10
N ASN A 232 -0.99 11.40 5.07
CA ASN A 232 -0.64 12.48 6.00
C ASN A 232 -0.88 12.08 7.46
N LEU A 233 -1.94 11.33 7.73
CA LEU A 233 -2.23 10.78 9.05
C LEU A 233 -1.13 9.81 9.51
N VAL A 234 -0.73 8.87 8.65
CA VAL A 234 0.34 7.93 8.98
C VAL A 234 1.63 8.66 9.32
N LEU A 235 2.02 9.66 8.52
CA LEU A 235 3.22 10.46 8.79
C LEU A 235 3.13 11.23 10.13
N LYS A 236 1.97 11.83 10.41
CA LYS A 236 1.72 12.48 11.69
C LYS A 236 1.91 11.49 12.84
N MET A 237 1.28 10.32 12.76
CA MET A 237 1.34 9.30 13.78
C MET A 237 2.76 8.73 13.97
N GLN A 238 3.52 8.55 12.89
CA GLN A 238 4.93 8.17 12.96
C GLN A 238 5.77 9.24 13.67
N SER A 239 5.52 10.53 13.38
CA SER A 239 6.20 11.63 14.07
C SER A 239 5.88 11.70 15.57
N GLU A 240 4.75 11.14 15.99
CA GLU A 240 4.35 10.96 17.38
C GLU A 240 4.93 9.67 18.01
N GLY A 241 5.74 8.92 17.28
CA GLY A 241 6.37 7.67 17.74
C GLY A 241 5.45 6.46 17.76
N LYS A 242 4.36 6.48 16.98
CA LYS A 242 3.42 5.35 16.86
C LYS A 242 3.88 4.35 15.79
N ASN A 243 3.69 3.07 16.05
CA ASN A 243 4.03 1.99 15.12
C ASN A 243 2.93 1.84 14.05
N VAL A 244 2.96 2.72 13.07
CA VAL A 244 2.05 2.72 11.92
C VAL A 244 2.85 2.76 10.62
N GLN A 245 2.33 2.11 9.57
CA GLN A 245 2.91 2.09 8.23
C GLN A 245 1.83 2.43 7.21
N PHE A 246 2.25 3.01 6.09
CA PHE A 246 1.36 3.33 4.98
C PHE A 246 1.35 2.19 3.96
N ALA A 247 0.18 1.91 3.37
CA ALA A 247 0.04 0.99 2.25
C ALA A 247 -0.80 1.62 1.14
N ASP A 248 -0.30 1.61 -0.10
CA ASP A 248 -0.98 2.23 -1.25
C ASP A 248 -1.69 1.20 -2.13
N ILE A 249 -2.78 0.66 -1.61
CA ILE A 249 -3.61 -0.31 -2.34
C ILE A 249 -4.31 0.30 -3.55
N ASN A 250 -4.62 1.61 -3.52
CA ASN A 250 -5.23 2.30 -4.67
C ASN A 250 -4.38 2.16 -5.93
N SER A 251 -3.04 2.21 -5.79
CA SER A 251 -2.11 2.17 -6.92
C SER A 251 -2.08 0.86 -7.69
N VAL A 252 -2.62 -0.23 -7.14
CA VAL A 252 -2.55 -1.58 -7.73
C VAL A 252 -3.90 -2.14 -8.19
N VAL A 253 -4.98 -1.35 -8.08
CA VAL A 253 -6.33 -1.72 -8.53
C VAL A 253 -6.82 -0.73 -9.56
N ASP A 254 -6.92 -1.15 -10.81
CA ASP A 254 -7.51 -0.35 -11.89
C ASP A 254 -9.04 -0.49 -11.86
N TYR A 255 -9.76 0.60 -11.58
CA TYR A 255 -11.22 0.58 -11.49
C TYR A 255 -11.91 0.14 -12.81
N GLN A 256 -11.24 0.26 -13.96
CA GLN A 256 -11.80 -0.10 -15.25
C GLN A 256 -11.74 -1.59 -15.55
N THR A 257 -10.75 -2.30 -15.00
CA THR A 257 -10.47 -3.70 -15.33
C THR A 257 -10.54 -4.64 -14.13
N ASP A 258 -10.25 -4.13 -12.92
CA ASP A 258 -10.01 -4.96 -11.76
C ASP A 258 -11.18 -4.99 -10.77
N LEU A 259 -12.29 -4.31 -11.09
CA LEU A 259 -13.50 -4.35 -10.29
C LEU A 259 -14.54 -5.32 -10.88
N HIS A 260 -15.27 -6.03 -10.01
CA HIS A 260 -16.37 -6.94 -10.39
C HIS A 260 -17.68 -6.17 -10.62
N ASP A 261 -17.98 -5.23 -9.77
CA ASP A 261 -19.27 -4.52 -9.73
C ASP A 261 -19.15 -3.00 -9.62
N GLY A 262 -17.96 -2.48 -9.87
CA GLY A 262 -17.64 -1.05 -9.76
C GLY A 262 -17.19 -0.61 -8.37
N VAL A 263 -17.16 -1.51 -7.38
CA VAL A 263 -16.64 -1.26 -6.01
C VAL A 263 -15.70 -2.37 -5.56
N HIS A 264 -16.12 -3.62 -5.70
CA HIS A 264 -15.38 -4.76 -5.19
C HIS A 264 -14.41 -5.28 -6.22
N PRO A 265 -13.14 -5.55 -5.86
CA PRO A 265 -12.19 -6.15 -6.76
C PRO A 265 -12.67 -7.51 -7.29
N ASN A 266 -12.37 -7.81 -8.55
CA ASN A 266 -12.47 -9.13 -9.13
C ASN A 266 -11.25 -9.99 -8.75
N GLU A 267 -11.13 -11.21 -9.30
CA GLU A 267 -10.00 -12.08 -8.98
C GLU A 267 -8.64 -11.43 -9.29
N ALA A 268 -8.52 -10.72 -10.44
CA ALA A 268 -7.28 -10.04 -10.81
C ALA A 268 -6.96 -8.87 -9.87
N GLY A 269 -7.95 -8.05 -9.51
CA GLY A 269 -7.77 -6.97 -8.57
C GLY A 269 -7.36 -7.48 -7.18
N TYR A 270 -7.96 -8.57 -6.71
CA TYR A 270 -7.54 -9.18 -5.44
C TYR A 270 -6.16 -9.83 -5.52
N GLU A 271 -5.77 -10.40 -6.65
CA GLU A 271 -4.41 -10.91 -6.86
C GLU A 271 -3.39 -9.77 -6.81
N ASN A 272 -3.65 -8.64 -7.50
CA ASN A 272 -2.80 -7.46 -7.44
C ASN A 272 -2.65 -6.92 -6.01
N MET A 273 -3.75 -6.83 -5.25
CA MET A 273 -3.71 -6.43 -3.84
C MET A 273 -2.91 -7.41 -2.98
N GLY A 274 -3.09 -8.72 -3.17
CA GLY A 274 -2.40 -9.75 -2.41
C GLY A 274 -0.90 -9.73 -2.63
N ASN A 275 -0.46 -9.62 -3.90
CA ASN A 275 0.93 -9.51 -4.28
C ASN A 275 1.57 -8.25 -3.68
N TYR A 276 0.88 -7.10 -3.75
CA TYR A 276 1.33 -5.86 -3.13
C TYR A 276 1.54 -6.00 -1.61
N TRP A 277 0.56 -6.59 -0.90
CA TRP A 277 0.68 -6.83 0.53
C TRP A 277 1.84 -7.77 0.86
N ALA A 278 2.04 -8.83 0.08
CA ALA A 278 3.13 -9.77 0.30
C ALA A 278 4.50 -9.10 0.11
N GLU A 279 4.66 -8.28 -0.93
CA GLU A 279 5.90 -7.53 -1.17
C GLU A 279 6.16 -6.50 -0.05
N LEU A 280 5.14 -5.71 0.33
CA LEU A 280 5.26 -4.73 1.39
C LEU A 280 5.63 -5.35 2.74
N LEU A 281 4.99 -6.47 3.10
CA LEU A 281 5.29 -7.20 4.32
C LEU A 281 6.67 -7.87 4.27
N ASN A 282 7.08 -8.42 3.13
CA ASN A 282 8.42 -8.95 2.95
C ASN A 282 9.50 -7.88 3.23
N ASP A 283 9.33 -6.70 2.66
CA ASP A 283 10.25 -5.58 2.89
C ASP A 283 10.25 -5.16 4.37
N PHE A 284 9.08 -5.13 5.00
CA PHE A 284 8.95 -4.84 6.42
C PHE A 284 9.66 -5.88 7.28
N PHE A 285 9.46 -7.17 7.04
CA PHE A 285 10.08 -8.26 7.79
C PHE A 285 11.59 -8.27 7.66
N GLN A 286 12.12 -8.05 6.46
CA GLN A 286 13.57 -7.96 6.23
C GLN A 286 14.20 -6.81 7.01
N ASN A 287 13.51 -5.68 7.13
CA ASN A 287 14.02 -4.51 7.85
C ASN A 287 13.87 -4.61 9.38
N HIS A 288 12.95 -5.46 9.89
CA HIS A 288 12.66 -5.62 11.31
C HIS A 288 13.12 -6.95 11.91
N GLY A 289 13.89 -7.74 11.15
CA GLY A 289 14.58 -8.93 11.67
C GLY A 289 13.72 -10.20 11.74
N THR A 290 12.58 -10.25 11.05
CA THR A 290 11.80 -11.48 10.88
C THR A 290 12.44 -12.30 9.76
N ASN A 291 13.08 -13.41 10.09
CA ASN A 291 13.76 -14.25 9.11
C ASN A 291 12.77 -15.24 8.45
N PRO A 292 12.83 -15.42 7.13
CA PRO A 292 12.04 -16.43 6.47
C PRO A 292 12.47 -17.84 6.90
N LYS A 293 11.49 -18.73 7.05
CA LYS A 293 11.73 -20.14 7.30
C LYS A 293 12.50 -20.75 6.11
N PRO A 294 13.54 -21.60 6.32
CA PRO A 294 14.20 -22.28 5.22
C PRO A 294 13.20 -23.09 4.39
N VAL A 295 13.02 -22.75 3.12
CA VAL A 295 12.17 -23.52 2.21
C VAL A 295 12.82 -24.88 2.00
N THR A 296 12.25 -25.93 2.57
CA THR A 296 12.66 -27.31 2.29
C THR A 296 12.10 -27.69 0.92
N THR A 297 12.89 -27.43 -0.13
CA THR A 297 12.56 -27.87 -1.50
C THR A 297 12.54 -29.39 -1.50
N THR A 298 11.37 -29.97 -1.34
CA THR A 298 11.17 -31.40 -1.59
C THR A 298 11.20 -31.56 -3.11
N THR A 299 12.38 -31.86 -3.66
CA THR A 299 12.53 -32.18 -5.08
C THR A 299 11.81 -33.51 -5.33
N THR A 300 10.55 -33.43 -5.68
CA THR A 300 9.80 -34.57 -6.20
C THR A 300 10.33 -34.83 -7.60
N THR A 301 11.24 -35.78 -7.75
CA THR A 301 11.71 -36.26 -9.05
C THR A 301 10.53 -36.92 -9.75
N GLN A 302 9.84 -36.16 -10.62
CA GLN A 302 8.84 -36.71 -11.53
C GLN A 302 9.56 -37.54 -12.61
N PRO A 303 9.10 -38.76 -12.90
CA PRO A 303 9.68 -39.59 -13.97
C PRO A 303 9.53 -38.90 -15.34
N ALA A 304 10.59 -38.86 -16.11
CA ALA A 304 10.59 -38.25 -17.45
C ALA A 304 9.52 -38.87 -18.36
N VAL A 305 8.53 -38.08 -18.74
CA VAL A 305 7.58 -38.41 -19.80
C VAL A 305 8.21 -38.05 -21.14
N THR A 306 8.47 -39.04 -21.95
CA THR A 306 8.95 -38.88 -23.33
C THR A 306 7.82 -38.36 -24.20
N THR A 307 7.81 -37.08 -24.53
CA THR A 307 6.83 -36.50 -25.45
C THR A 307 7.33 -36.50 -26.87
N THR A 308 6.65 -37.26 -27.72
CA THR A 308 6.88 -37.25 -29.18
C THR A 308 6.23 -35.98 -29.76
N THR A 309 7.04 -35.05 -30.26
CA THR A 309 6.59 -33.79 -30.86
C THR A 309 6.08 -34.01 -32.28
N THR A 310 4.79 -33.84 -32.50
CA THR A 310 4.21 -33.72 -33.85
C THR A 310 4.03 -32.25 -34.18
N THR A 311 4.80 -31.73 -35.12
CA THR A 311 4.76 -30.33 -35.56
C THR A 311 3.59 -30.14 -36.56
N THR A 312 2.58 -29.36 -36.18
CA THR A 312 1.53 -28.91 -37.13
C THR A 312 1.69 -27.40 -37.32
N THR A 313 2.04 -27.02 -38.55
CA THR A 313 2.19 -25.62 -38.98
C THR A 313 0.84 -25.04 -39.37
N THR A 314 0.36 -24.02 -38.64
CA THR A 314 -0.85 -23.26 -39.02
C THR A 314 -0.46 -21.83 -39.39
N ALA A 315 -0.80 -21.43 -40.61
CA ALA A 315 -0.54 -20.11 -41.17
C ALA A 315 -1.47 -19.03 -40.54
N LYS A 316 -0.86 -17.89 -40.14
CA LYS A 316 -1.54 -16.73 -39.56
C LYS A 316 -1.96 -15.76 -40.67
N THR A 317 -3.27 -15.56 -40.83
CA THR A 317 -3.86 -14.54 -41.71
C THR A 317 -4.02 -13.24 -40.97
N THR A 318 -3.38 -12.17 -41.45
CA THR A 318 -3.44 -10.81 -40.86
C THR A 318 -4.60 -10.04 -41.51
N THR A 319 -5.56 -9.57 -40.74
CA THR A 319 -6.60 -8.65 -41.20
C THR A 319 -6.35 -7.27 -40.61
N THR A 320 -6.10 -6.29 -41.46
CA THR A 320 -5.92 -4.86 -41.10
C THR A 320 -7.26 -4.15 -41.06
N GLN A 321 -7.57 -3.45 -39.98
CA GLN A 321 -8.73 -2.58 -39.84
C GLN A 321 -8.28 -1.10 -39.91
N PRO A 322 -9.04 -0.21 -40.63
CA PRO A 322 -8.63 1.19 -40.81
C PRO A 322 -8.94 2.06 -39.58
N ALA A 323 -8.07 3.02 -39.35
CA ALA A 323 -8.19 4.04 -38.29
C ALA A 323 -9.27 5.07 -38.62
N THR A 324 -10.14 5.38 -37.65
CA THR A 324 -11.06 6.52 -37.70
C THR A 324 -10.50 7.66 -36.83
N THR A 325 -10.32 8.81 -37.45
CA THR A 325 -9.91 10.06 -36.82
C THR A 325 -11.09 10.75 -36.15
N LYS A 326 -10.93 11.16 -34.85
CA LYS A 326 -11.89 11.94 -34.06
C LYS A 326 -11.49 13.43 -34.07
N PRO A 327 -12.43 14.38 -34.25
CA PRO A 327 -12.11 15.82 -34.16
C PRO A 327 -11.97 16.27 -32.71
N THR A 328 -10.94 17.07 -32.46
CA THR A 328 -10.66 17.75 -31.18
C THR A 328 -11.52 19.02 -31.10
N THR A 329 -12.33 19.13 -30.07
CA THR A 329 -13.00 20.39 -29.70
C THR A 329 -12.40 20.89 -28.38
N THR A 330 -11.75 22.04 -28.44
CA THR A 330 -11.16 22.72 -27.27
C THR A 330 -12.24 23.59 -26.64
N THR A 331 -12.64 23.31 -25.42
CA THR A 331 -13.47 24.24 -24.63
C THR A 331 -12.69 24.63 -23.37
N SER A 332 -12.35 25.89 -23.27
CA SER A 332 -11.68 26.52 -22.13
C SER A 332 -12.71 26.87 -21.07
N THR A 333 -12.62 26.23 -19.90
CA THR A 333 -13.36 26.67 -18.68
C THR A 333 -12.38 27.14 -17.63
N THR A 334 -12.53 28.40 -17.25
CA THR A 334 -11.71 29.08 -16.24
C THR A 334 -12.14 28.63 -14.84
N LYS A 335 -11.28 27.91 -14.13
CA LYS A 335 -11.49 27.46 -12.75
C LYS A 335 -10.80 28.47 -11.80
N ALA A 336 -11.50 28.81 -10.72
CA ALA A 336 -10.95 29.65 -9.65
C ALA A 336 -9.79 28.94 -8.95
N THR A 337 -8.62 29.56 -9.00
CA THR A 337 -7.37 29.04 -8.48
C THR A 337 -7.21 29.42 -7.01
N THR A 338 -7.13 28.43 -6.14
CA THR A 338 -6.48 28.57 -4.84
C THR A 338 -4.98 28.50 -5.12
N THR A 339 -4.29 29.61 -5.02
CA THR A 339 -2.90 29.76 -5.40
C THR A 339 -2.00 29.12 -4.33
N THR A 340 -1.64 27.86 -4.49
CA THR A 340 -0.38 27.37 -3.90
C THR A 340 0.75 27.94 -4.76
N THR A 341 1.56 28.79 -4.17
CA THR A 341 2.65 29.46 -4.90
C THR A 341 3.66 28.39 -5.31
N ALA A 342 3.76 28.10 -6.60
CA ALA A 342 4.80 27.22 -7.13
C ALA A 342 6.16 27.72 -6.62
N ALA A 343 6.97 26.84 -6.02
CA ALA A 343 8.27 27.18 -5.52
C ALA A 343 9.10 27.73 -6.68
N THR A 344 9.58 28.96 -6.54
CA THR A 344 10.43 29.58 -7.56
C THR A 344 11.88 29.20 -7.30
N VAL A 345 12.58 28.81 -8.36
CA VAL A 345 14.03 28.59 -8.30
C VAL A 345 14.71 29.86 -7.78
N PRO A 346 15.57 29.78 -6.72
CA PRO A 346 16.25 30.95 -6.21
C PRO A 346 17.12 31.64 -7.26
N ALA A 347 17.06 32.97 -7.34
CA ALA A 347 17.84 33.74 -8.27
C ALA A 347 19.35 33.56 -8.00
N GLY A 348 20.11 33.19 -9.03
CA GLY A 348 21.55 32.96 -8.92
C GLY A 348 21.99 31.58 -8.50
N ALA A 349 21.06 30.64 -8.32
CA ALA A 349 21.39 29.22 -8.05
C ALA A 349 22.04 28.57 -9.29
N THR A 350 23.02 27.71 -9.05
CA THR A 350 23.63 26.86 -10.07
C THR A 350 22.78 25.60 -10.28
N ALA A 351 22.38 25.36 -11.52
CA ALA A 351 21.64 24.15 -11.89
C ALA A 351 22.59 22.96 -12.12
N ILE A 352 22.26 21.81 -11.53
CA ILE A 352 23.01 20.55 -11.66
C ILE A 352 22.00 19.47 -12.10
N HIS A 353 22.19 18.89 -13.29
CA HIS A 353 21.39 17.76 -13.73
C HIS A 353 21.84 16.48 -13.02
N LEU A 354 20.92 15.81 -12.36
CA LEU A 354 21.18 14.55 -11.67
C LEU A 354 20.89 13.39 -12.63
N THR A 355 21.86 12.51 -12.77
CA THR A 355 21.70 11.23 -13.46
C THR A 355 21.34 10.14 -12.48
N ASP A 356 20.69 9.06 -12.97
CA ASP A 356 20.37 7.86 -12.20
C ASP A 356 19.34 8.05 -11.06
N VAL A 357 18.61 9.18 -11.03
CA VAL A 357 17.48 9.34 -10.12
C VAL A 357 16.31 8.52 -10.65
N LYS A 358 15.81 7.61 -9.81
CA LYS A 358 14.66 6.79 -10.14
C LYS A 358 13.52 7.08 -9.17
N LYS A 359 12.31 6.95 -9.67
CA LYS A 359 11.10 7.07 -8.88
C LYS A 359 11.09 6.04 -7.75
N GLY A 360 10.73 6.48 -6.54
CA GLY A 360 10.65 5.63 -5.35
C GLY A 360 11.99 5.26 -4.72
N GLU A 361 13.12 5.48 -5.42
CA GLU A 361 14.44 5.23 -4.87
C GLU A 361 14.98 6.47 -4.13
N SER A 362 15.73 6.24 -3.06
CA SER A 362 16.36 7.30 -2.27
C SER A 362 17.67 7.74 -2.90
N TYR A 363 17.84 9.05 -3.12
CA TYR A 363 19.04 9.65 -3.69
C TYR A 363 19.79 10.50 -2.66
N SER A 364 21.13 10.35 -2.59
CA SER A 364 21.94 11.07 -1.59
C SER A 364 22.22 12.52 -2.02
N LEU A 365 21.93 13.46 -1.13
CA LEU A 365 22.30 14.89 -1.22
C LEU A 365 23.58 15.23 -0.45
N ALA A 366 24.32 14.25 0.06
CA ALA A 366 25.52 14.49 0.88
C ALA A 366 26.60 15.30 0.15
N ASN A 367 26.67 15.20 -1.18
CA ASN A 367 27.61 15.94 -2.01
C ASN A 367 27.11 17.36 -2.41
N TYR A 368 25.89 17.73 -1.98
CA TYR A 368 25.23 18.99 -2.35
C TYR A 368 24.76 19.76 -1.11
N PRO A 369 25.67 20.16 -0.21
CA PRO A 369 25.28 20.77 1.08
C PRO A 369 24.56 22.12 0.92
N ASN A 370 24.70 22.77 -0.24
CA ASN A 370 24.08 24.06 -0.56
C ASN A 370 22.86 23.92 -1.48
N ALA A 371 22.26 22.72 -1.56
CA ALA A 371 21.03 22.51 -2.31
C ALA A 371 19.89 23.36 -1.71
N THR A 372 19.17 24.09 -2.57
CA THR A 372 18.10 25.01 -2.16
C THR A 372 16.76 24.70 -2.83
N ALA A 373 16.78 24.02 -3.97
CA ALA A 373 15.59 23.58 -4.67
C ALA A 373 15.90 22.40 -5.59
N ILE A 374 14.86 21.67 -5.99
CA ILE A 374 14.96 20.60 -6.99
C ILE A 374 13.73 20.64 -7.90
N SER A 375 13.93 20.38 -9.20
CA SER A 375 12.86 20.26 -10.18
C SER A 375 12.85 18.88 -10.82
N PHE A 376 11.67 18.37 -11.06
CA PHE A 376 11.40 17.12 -11.77
C PHE A 376 10.61 17.42 -13.03
N THR A 377 11.18 17.15 -14.20
CA THR A 377 10.50 17.28 -15.49
C THR A 377 9.92 15.93 -15.88
N LEU A 378 8.64 15.91 -16.18
CA LEU A 378 7.86 14.70 -16.41
C LEU A 378 7.29 14.67 -17.81
N SER A 379 7.01 13.49 -18.36
CA SER A 379 6.26 13.30 -19.61
C SER A 379 5.18 12.23 -19.44
N GLY A 380 4.30 12.11 -20.45
CA GLY A 380 3.18 11.17 -20.41
C GLY A 380 1.87 11.79 -19.96
N ASN A 381 0.97 10.97 -19.40
CA ASN A 381 -0.33 11.46 -18.92
C ASN A 381 -0.21 12.03 -17.50
N LEU A 382 -0.12 13.33 -17.38
CA LEU A 382 0.06 14.05 -16.12
C LEU A 382 -1.27 14.45 -15.46
N GLN A 383 -2.42 14.09 -16.02
CA GLN A 383 -3.74 14.52 -15.54
C GLN A 383 -4.03 14.08 -14.09
N TYR A 384 -3.57 12.88 -13.73
CA TYR A 384 -3.77 12.28 -12.41
C TYR A 384 -2.45 12.19 -11.63
N LEU A 385 -1.51 13.08 -11.91
CA LEU A 385 -0.24 13.11 -11.20
C LEU A 385 -0.47 13.43 -9.73
N GLY A 386 0.07 12.60 -8.85
CA GLY A 386 0.10 12.84 -7.42
C GLY A 386 1.24 12.08 -6.77
N GLY A 387 1.71 12.56 -5.62
CA GLY A 387 2.82 11.96 -4.90
C GLY A 387 3.38 12.85 -3.81
N ALA A 388 4.60 12.55 -3.39
CA ALA A 388 5.36 13.38 -2.46
C ALA A 388 6.83 13.49 -2.87
N PHE A 389 7.38 14.68 -2.70
CA PHE A 389 8.81 14.89 -2.62
C PHE A 389 9.24 14.75 -1.17
N VAL A 390 10.08 13.79 -0.88
CA VAL A 390 10.46 13.36 0.47
C VAL A 390 11.92 13.69 0.72
N LEU A 391 12.21 14.34 1.85
CA LEU A 391 13.57 14.61 2.31
C LEU A 391 13.86 13.79 3.58
N GLY A 392 15.11 13.30 3.68
CA GLY A 392 15.66 12.75 4.91
C GLY A 392 14.95 11.49 5.41
N ASN A 393 14.78 10.49 4.59
CA ASN A 393 14.07 9.26 4.96
C ASN A 393 12.72 9.56 5.64
N TRP A 394 11.88 10.32 4.93
CA TRP A 394 10.53 10.73 5.37
C TRP A 394 10.48 11.74 6.54
N THR A 395 11.60 12.31 6.94
CA THR A 395 11.62 13.36 7.97
C THR A 395 10.85 14.61 7.54
N LYS A 396 10.99 15.00 6.26
CA LYS A 396 10.21 16.09 5.65
C LYS A 396 9.65 15.63 4.31
N ASN A 397 8.39 15.93 4.06
CA ASN A 397 7.75 15.61 2.80
C ASN A 397 6.87 16.77 2.31
N GLN A 398 6.74 16.87 1.00
CA GLN A 398 5.96 17.88 0.32
C GLN A 398 5.06 17.16 -0.68
N PRO A 399 3.78 16.95 -0.35
CA PRO A 399 2.82 16.35 -1.28
C PRO A 399 2.66 17.22 -2.52
N TYR A 400 2.39 16.58 -3.65
CA TYR A 400 2.13 17.27 -4.91
C TYR A 400 1.02 16.58 -5.70
N SER A 401 0.42 17.34 -6.60
CA SER A 401 -0.61 16.88 -7.53
C SER A 401 -0.40 17.48 -8.92
N ALA A 402 -1.23 17.11 -9.86
CA ALA A 402 -1.20 17.70 -11.20
C ALA A 402 -1.41 19.22 -11.19
N SER A 403 -2.05 19.81 -10.17
CA SER A 403 -2.24 21.26 -10.04
C SER A 403 -0.96 22.02 -9.69
N ASP A 404 0.07 21.34 -9.20
CA ASP A 404 1.36 21.93 -8.81
C ASP A 404 2.35 22.00 -9.97
N LEU A 405 1.98 21.42 -11.12
CA LEU A 405 2.80 21.47 -12.33
C LEU A 405 2.89 22.89 -12.91
N ASN A 406 4.10 23.31 -13.23
CA ASN A 406 4.34 24.43 -14.12
C ASN A 406 4.76 23.88 -15.51
N GLY A 407 3.80 23.81 -16.44
CA GLY A 407 3.97 23.03 -17.66
C GLY A 407 3.99 21.53 -17.36
N ASN A 408 5.15 20.92 -17.49
CA ASN A 408 5.39 19.53 -17.14
C ASN A 408 6.44 19.35 -16.02
N THR A 409 6.68 20.38 -15.22
CA THR A 409 7.74 20.43 -14.22
C THR A 409 7.16 20.70 -12.84
N LEU A 410 7.54 19.89 -11.86
CA LEU A 410 7.35 20.12 -10.43
C LEU A 410 8.63 20.73 -9.85
N THR A 411 8.51 21.71 -8.95
CA THR A 411 9.66 22.31 -8.27
C THR A 411 9.41 22.37 -6.77
N PHE A 412 10.37 21.88 -5.99
CA PHE A 412 10.30 21.82 -4.54
C PHE A 412 11.46 22.58 -3.91
N PRO A 413 11.23 23.35 -2.82
CA PRO A 413 12.30 23.89 -2.01
C PRO A 413 12.97 22.74 -1.23
N ILE A 414 14.29 22.85 -1.03
CA ILE A 414 15.07 21.95 -0.18
C ILE A 414 15.45 22.70 1.09
N ASP A 415 14.99 22.18 2.22
CA ASP A 415 15.44 22.60 3.54
C ASP A 415 16.11 21.42 4.24
N MET A 416 17.43 21.50 4.36
CA MET A 416 18.27 20.45 4.95
C MET A 416 18.46 20.61 6.46
N THR A 417 17.76 21.56 7.11
CA THR A 417 17.77 21.70 8.57
C THR A 417 17.02 20.53 9.22
N ASP A 418 17.56 20.02 10.31
CA ASP A 418 17.00 18.93 11.10
C ASP A 418 16.80 17.60 10.32
N ILE A 419 17.58 17.40 9.25
CA ILE A 419 17.60 16.17 8.48
C ILE A 419 18.88 15.40 8.81
N GLU A 420 18.73 14.25 9.48
CA GLU A 420 19.86 13.37 9.81
C GLU A 420 20.40 12.66 8.55
N GLN A 421 19.51 12.04 7.77
CA GLN A 421 19.86 11.43 6.49
C GLN A 421 19.66 12.45 5.35
N LYS A 422 20.76 12.89 4.76
CA LYS A 422 20.74 13.85 3.63
C LYS A 422 20.40 13.15 2.33
N THR A 423 19.14 12.79 2.19
CA THR A 423 18.61 12.09 1.01
C THR A 423 17.32 12.75 0.53
N PHE A 424 16.93 12.48 -0.70
CA PHE A 424 15.57 12.71 -1.17
C PHE A 424 15.03 11.49 -1.91
N THR A 425 13.71 11.40 -1.96
CA THR A 425 12.96 10.44 -2.77
C THR A 425 11.85 11.16 -3.51
N PHE A 426 11.72 10.92 -4.80
CA PHE A 426 10.59 11.37 -5.61
C PHE A 426 9.59 10.21 -5.66
N PHE A 427 8.56 10.29 -4.83
CA PHE A 427 7.55 9.25 -4.68
C PHE A 427 6.28 9.65 -5.43
N ARG A 428 5.65 8.71 -6.13
CA ARG A 428 4.36 8.87 -6.79
C ARG A 428 3.33 7.94 -6.18
N TRP A 429 2.10 8.46 -5.96
CA TRP A 429 0.98 7.67 -5.46
C TRP A 429 0.44 6.69 -6.52
N ASN A 430 0.33 7.19 -7.74
CA ASN A 430 -0.24 6.45 -8.86
C ASN A 430 0.87 6.13 -9.86
N ASP A 431 1.15 4.85 -10.05
CA ASP A 431 2.16 4.35 -10.97
C ASP A 431 1.54 3.98 -12.32
N SER A 432 0.69 4.86 -12.89
CA SER A 432 0.36 4.68 -14.30
C SER A 432 1.68 4.67 -15.08
N ASN A 433 1.95 3.60 -15.82
CA ASN A 433 3.18 3.43 -16.61
C ASN A 433 3.39 4.52 -17.67
N ASP A 434 2.45 5.44 -17.80
CA ASP A 434 2.44 6.51 -18.79
C ASP A 434 3.23 7.75 -18.39
N VAL A 435 3.61 7.93 -17.11
CA VAL A 435 4.39 9.07 -16.66
C VAL A 435 5.86 8.69 -16.48
N GLN A 436 6.71 9.36 -17.23
CA GLN A 436 8.16 9.17 -17.20
C GLN A 436 8.84 10.37 -16.53
N LEU A 437 9.92 10.10 -15.80
CA LEU A 437 10.81 11.10 -15.25
C LEU A 437 11.88 11.40 -16.32
N GLU A 438 11.80 12.60 -16.93
CA GLU A 438 12.66 12.99 -18.05
C GLU A 438 13.96 13.67 -17.59
N ASP A 439 13.87 14.53 -16.58
CA ASP A 439 15.02 15.25 -16.03
C ASP A 439 14.81 15.55 -14.55
N VAL A 440 15.92 15.55 -13.82
CA VAL A 440 15.96 15.99 -12.42
C VAL A 440 17.06 17.05 -12.30
N THR A 441 16.66 18.27 -12.01
CA THR A 441 17.59 19.39 -11.85
C THR A 441 17.63 19.85 -10.41
N LEU A 442 18.82 19.75 -9.78
CA LEU A 442 19.12 20.27 -8.45
C LEU A 442 19.67 21.69 -8.55
N TYR A 443 19.16 22.59 -7.73
CA TYR A 443 19.62 23.99 -7.69
C TYR A 443 20.39 24.21 -6.38
N CYS A 444 21.66 24.63 -6.53
CA CYS A 444 22.54 24.91 -5.40
C CYS A 444 22.78 26.41 -5.32
N GLY A 445 22.58 26.98 -4.13
CA GLY A 445 22.97 28.40 -3.87
C GLY A 445 24.47 28.57 -3.92
N THR A 446 24.95 29.83 -4.09
CA THR A 446 26.35 30.13 -3.90
C THR A 446 26.76 29.80 -2.48
N ALA A 447 27.87 29.06 -2.30
CA ALA A 447 28.41 28.79 -0.98
C ALA A 447 28.63 30.12 -0.23
N PRO A 448 28.31 30.18 1.08
CA PRO A 448 28.51 31.38 1.87
C PRO A 448 29.97 31.80 1.93
#